data_704b8fe3a223576950bbcbe7a0f7a2e5
#
_entry.id   704b8fe3a223576950bbcbe7a0f7a2e5
#
_cell.length_a   1.000
_cell.length_b   1.000
_cell.length_c   1.000
_cell.angle_alpha   90.00
_cell.angle_beta   90.00
_cell.angle_gamma   90.00
#
_symmetry.space_group_name_H-M   'P 1'
#
loop_
_entity.id
_entity.type
_entity.pdbx_description
1 polymer ?
#
loop_
_entity_poly.entity_id
_entity_poly.type
_entity_poly.pdbx_seq_one_letter_code
_entity_poly.pdbx_strand_id
1 'polypeptide(L)'
;MDFDFSPEGIGLLVDNESHLEMVKANYEGKQKEGYNVTLWDRDELRRHEPNIGDNVIGCLNFNNDCTLNPMRLCFGLAEHARAHGAVIMPRTHVMDLRMANGRVSGVETDKGLILTENVVLAAGVWTPRLGAMLGVNVPIRPRQGHILVTERVQGLLNKAYVEYGYLLTKHGLKRDNVTPDMDKFGVAFVIEPSTAGTVLIGSSRRFVGMDTRPHPSVMRAVAERGTQFFPALSDMRLLRCYAGVRPATTDELPIISTTHIPGLFIGAGHEGLGISLSLITGKIMSQLVGGQTPFIDISYMGIDRFGLNPPAMPVGQTAV
;
A
#
# COMPACT_ATOMS: atom_id res chain seq x y z
N MET A 1 -3.65 22.34 0.48
CA MET A 1 -3.41 21.21 -0.48
C MET A 1 -4.68 20.39 -0.55
N ASP A 2 -5.30 20.30 -1.72
CA ASP A 2 -6.47 19.46 -1.94
C ASP A 2 -6.01 18.12 -2.54
N PHE A 3 -6.27 17.02 -1.84
CA PHE A 3 -5.92 15.65 -2.25
C PHE A 3 -7.13 14.71 -2.26
N ASP A 4 -8.33 15.25 -2.48
CA ASP A 4 -9.59 14.51 -2.53
C ASP A 4 -9.82 13.68 -1.25
N PHE A 5 -9.58 14.28 -0.08
CA PHE A 5 -9.73 13.62 1.20
C PHE A 5 -11.20 13.37 1.52
N SER A 6 -11.57 12.12 1.82
CA SER A 6 -12.90 11.73 2.27
C SER A 6 -12.80 10.99 3.62
N PRO A 7 -13.37 11.57 4.69
CA PRO A 7 -13.35 11.01 6.04
C PRO A 7 -14.53 10.08 6.34
N GLU A 8 -15.14 9.48 5.31
CA GLU A 8 -16.37 8.67 5.44
C GLU A 8 -16.14 7.29 6.09
N GLY A 9 -14.92 6.99 6.48
CA GLY A 9 -14.54 5.68 6.98
C GLY A 9 -14.39 4.63 5.90
N ILE A 10 -14.05 3.40 6.32
CA ILE A 10 -13.95 2.22 5.45
C ILE A 10 -14.78 1.09 6.05
N GLY A 11 -15.59 0.43 5.21
CA GLY A 11 -16.40 -0.73 5.61
C GLY A 11 -15.74 -2.04 5.21
N LEU A 12 -15.71 -2.99 6.15
CA LEU A 12 -15.24 -4.35 5.93
C LEU A 12 -16.45 -5.27 5.77
N LEU A 13 -16.78 -5.64 4.53
CA LEU A 13 -17.97 -6.40 4.16
C LEU A 13 -17.80 -7.89 4.46
N VAL A 14 -18.84 -8.51 4.98
CA VAL A 14 -18.90 -9.91 5.37
C VAL A 14 -19.95 -10.63 4.54
N ASP A 15 -19.54 -11.69 3.83
CA ASP A 15 -20.38 -12.51 2.94
C ASP A 15 -20.50 -13.98 3.39
N ASN A 16 -20.09 -14.30 4.63
CA ASN A 16 -20.06 -15.66 5.15
C ASN A 16 -20.30 -15.65 6.66
N GLU A 17 -21.16 -16.55 7.16
CA GLU A 17 -21.49 -16.64 8.59
C GLU A 17 -20.29 -16.94 9.49
N SER A 18 -19.37 -17.82 9.04
CA SER A 18 -18.14 -18.11 9.79
C SER A 18 -17.26 -16.87 9.95
N HIS A 19 -17.23 -16.02 8.94
CA HIS A 19 -16.52 -14.74 9.00
C HIS A 19 -17.23 -13.73 9.92
N LEU A 20 -18.55 -13.77 9.97
CA LEU A 20 -19.33 -12.85 10.83
C LEU A 20 -19.00 -13.04 12.31
N GLU A 21 -18.88 -14.29 12.77
CA GLU A 21 -18.47 -14.58 14.15
C GLU A 21 -17.04 -14.08 14.45
N MET A 22 -16.11 -14.25 13.50
CA MET A 22 -14.75 -13.71 13.64
C MET A 22 -14.75 -12.19 13.70
N VAL A 23 -15.60 -11.55 12.88
CA VAL A 23 -15.73 -10.09 12.83
C VAL A 23 -16.36 -9.55 14.13
N LYS A 24 -17.34 -10.22 14.71
CA LYS A 24 -17.91 -9.86 16.02
C LYS A 24 -16.85 -9.88 17.12
N ALA A 25 -16.04 -10.95 17.17
CA ALA A 25 -14.94 -11.05 18.14
C ALA A 25 -13.89 -9.94 17.93
N ASN A 26 -13.57 -9.64 16.67
CA ASN A 26 -12.65 -8.55 16.32
C ASN A 26 -13.21 -7.18 16.67
N TYR A 27 -14.50 -6.94 16.44
CA TYR A 27 -15.20 -5.72 16.83
C TYR A 27 -15.07 -5.43 18.32
N GLU A 28 -15.36 -6.42 19.18
CA GLU A 28 -15.22 -6.28 20.63
C GLU A 28 -13.77 -5.98 21.06
N GLY A 29 -12.80 -6.65 20.41
CA GLY A 29 -11.38 -6.40 20.63
C GLY A 29 -11.00 -4.98 20.26
N LYS A 30 -11.41 -4.51 19.08
CA LYS A 30 -11.11 -3.16 18.59
C LYS A 30 -11.76 -2.07 19.44
N GLN A 31 -12.97 -2.28 19.94
CA GLN A 31 -13.59 -1.34 20.89
C GLN A 31 -12.79 -1.22 22.19
N LYS A 32 -12.32 -2.35 22.74
CA LYS A 32 -11.49 -2.35 23.96
C LYS A 32 -10.14 -1.65 23.73
N GLU A 33 -9.59 -1.72 22.54
CA GLU A 33 -8.38 -1.01 22.12
C GLU A 33 -8.62 0.48 21.85
N GLY A 34 -9.87 0.96 21.92
CA GLY A 34 -10.22 2.38 21.73
C GLY A 34 -10.44 2.79 20.28
N TYR A 35 -10.55 1.84 19.35
CA TYR A 35 -10.88 2.16 17.96
C TYR A 35 -12.35 2.60 17.84
N ASN A 36 -12.58 3.61 17.00
CA ASN A 36 -13.94 4.04 16.64
C ASN A 36 -14.48 3.12 15.53
N VAL A 37 -15.14 2.05 15.94
CA VAL A 37 -15.70 1.03 15.04
C VAL A 37 -17.18 0.84 15.32
N THR A 38 -17.96 0.53 14.28
CA THR A 38 -19.37 0.13 14.35
C THR A 38 -19.59 -1.14 13.56
N LEU A 39 -20.41 -2.03 14.10
CA LEU A 39 -20.80 -3.26 13.43
C LEU A 39 -22.24 -3.12 12.95
N TRP A 40 -22.45 -3.21 11.64
CA TRP A 40 -23.77 -3.23 11.01
C TRP A 40 -24.17 -4.67 10.70
N ASP A 41 -25.39 -5.01 11.05
CA ASP A 41 -26.06 -6.20 10.55
C ASP A 41 -26.52 -5.97 9.09
N ARG A 42 -27.17 -6.99 8.51
CA ARG A 42 -27.67 -6.93 7.13
C ARG A 42 -28.68 -5.80 6.90
N ASP A 43 -29.60 -5.59 7.84
CA ASP A 43 -30.67 -4.62 7.68
C ASP A 43 -30.14 -3.19 7.81
N GLU A 44 -29.22 -2.98 8.73
CA GLU A 44 -28.54 -1.71 8.92
C GLU A 44 -27.65 -1.38 7.71
N LEU A 45 -26.87 -2.37 7.23
CA LEU A 45 -26.05 -2.22 6.03
C LEU A 45 -26.89 -1.81 4.81
N ARG A 46 -28.04 -2.47 4.56
CA ARG A 46 -28.94 -2.13 3.46
C ARG A 46 -29.56 -0.75 3.56
N ARG A 47 -29.81 -0.26 4.76
CA ARG A 47 -30.28 1.12 4.95
C ARG A 47 -29.22 2.15 4.54
N HIS A 48 -27.96 1.85 4.80
CA HIS A 48 -26.85 2.73 4.45
C HIS A 48 -26.37 2.53 3.00
N GLU A 49 -26.39 1.30 2.49
CA GLU A 49 -25.94 0.91 1.14
C GLU A 49 -27.01 0.08 0.42
N PRO A 50 -28.02 0.74 -0.16
CA PRO A 50 -29.15 0.03 -0.79
C PRO A 50 -28.77 -0.86 -1.98
N ASN A 51 -27.61 -0.58 -2.60
CA ASN A 51 -27.12 -1.32 -3.76
C ASN A 51 -26.25 -2.54 -3.40
N ILE A 52 -26.10 -2.84 -2.09
CA ILE A 52 -25.30 -3.99 -1.65
C ILE A 52 -25.98 -5.32 -2.04
N GLY A 53 -25.20 -6.31 -2.40
CA GLY A 53 -25.69 -7.64 -2.79
C GLY A 53 -26.33 -8.41 -1.63
N ASP A 54 -27.28 -9.27 -1.96
CA ASP A 54 -28.03 -10.06 -0.98
C ASP A 54 -27.20 -11.08 -0.21
N ASN A 55 -26.04 -11.44 -0.74
CA ASN A 55 -25.07 -12.34 -0.10
C ASN A 55 -24.27 -11.66 1.02
N VAL A 56 -24.28 -10.32 1.11
CA VAL A 56 -23.56 -9.61 2.15
C VAL A 56 -24.40 -9.54 3.42
N ILE A 57 -23.87 -10.03 4.52
CA ILE A 57 -24.60 -10.27 5.77
C ILE A 57 -24.21 -9.34 6.92
N GLY A 58 -23.19 -8.50 6.73
CA GLY A 58 -22.78 -7.52 7.73
C GLY A 58 -21.60 -6.68 7.27
N CYS A 59 -21.28 -5.67 8.07
CA CYS A 59 -20.15 -4.76 7.81
C CYS A 59 -19.55 -4.27 9.12
N LEU A 60 -18.23 -4.43 9.27
CA LEU A 60 -17.47 -3.76 10.33
C LEU A 60 -16.91 -2.45 9.77
N ASN A 61 -17.34 -1.34 10.34
CA ASN A 61 -16.92 -0.01 9.91
C ASN A 61 -15.80 0.52 10.79
N PHE A 62 -14.75 1.03 10.15
CA PHE A 62 -13.68 1.81 10.76
C PHE A 62 -13.96 3.29 10.49
N ASN A 63 -14.60 3.97 11.45
CA ASN A 63 -15.19 5.29 11.23
C ASN A 63 -14.15 6.42 11.13
N ASN A 64 -12.93 6.20 11.63
CA ASN A 64 -11.84 7.18 11.53
C ASN A 64 -10.93 6.94 10.30
N ASP A 65 -11.18 5.86 9.54
CA ASP A 65 -10.46 5.64 8.30
C ASP A 65 -10.91 6.63 7.22
N CYS A 66 -10.08 6.81 6.23
CA CYS A 66 -10.34 7.77 5.16
C CYS A 66 -9.80 7.25 3.83
N THR A 67 -10.29 7.85 2.75
CA THR A 67 -9.71 7.70 1.42
C THR A 67 -9.15 9.02 0.92
N LEU A 68 -8.21 8.97 0.01
CA LEU A 68 -7.62 10.14 -0.63
C LEU A 68 -7.06 9.79 -2.01
N ASN A 69 -6.82 10.81 -2.81
CA ASN A 69 -6.14 10.64 -4.10
C ASN A 69 -4.61 10.61 -3.92
N PRO A 70 -3.96 9.44 -4.06
CA PRO A 70 -2.54 9.30 -3.78
C PRO A 70 -1.65 10.11 -4.73
N MET A 71 -2.08 10.34 -5.98
CA MET A 71 -1.31 11.17 -6.91
C MET A 71 -1.33 12.64 -6.48
N ARG A 72 -2.49 13.16 -6.08
CA ARG A 72 -2.59 14.54 -5.58
C ARG A 72 -1.79 14.73 -4.28
N LEU A 73 -1.83 13.73 -3.39
CA LEU A 73 -1.00 13.76 -2.18
C LEU A 73 0.49 13.81 -2.54
N CYS A 74 0.96 12.95 -3.46
CA CYS A 74 2.36 12.95 -3.90
C CYS A 74 2.78 14.30 -4.52
N PHE A 75 1.96 14.87 -5.41
CA PHE A 75 2.26 16.17 -6.01
C PHE A 75 2.29 17.28 -4.98
N GLY A 76 1.33 17.31 -4.07
CA GLY A 76 1.29 18.30 -3.02
C GLY A 76 2.46 18.20 -2.04
N LEU A 77 2.88 16.99 -1.66
CA LEU A 77 4.09 16.78 -0.85
C LEU A 77 5.35 17.26 -1.60
N ALA A 78 5.42 16.99 -2.91
CA ALA A 78 6.53 17.46 -3.74
C ALA A 78 6.60 18.99 -3.83
N GLU A 79 5.46 19.65 -4.01
CA GLU A 79 5.38 21.13 -4.03
C GLU A 79 5.78 21.71 -2.67
N HIS A 80 5.28 21.12 -1.59
CA HIS A 80 5.65 21.54 -0.24
C HIS A 80 7.15 21.37 0.02
N ALA A 81 7.72 20.23 -0.37
CA ALA A 81 9.17 20.01 -0.23
C ALA A 81 9.98 21.06 -1.03
N ARG A 82 9.58 21.38 -2.25
CA ARG A 82 10.23 22.43 -3.06
C ARG A 82 10.16 23.81 -2.39
N ALA A 83 9.02 24.16 -1.81
CA ALA A 83 8.87 25.41 -1.08
C ALA A 83 9.82 25.52 0.13
N HIS A 84 10.30 24.38 0.63
CA HIS A 84 11.29 24.27 1.71
C HIS A 84 12.72 23.99 1.21
N GLY A 85 13.00 24.21 -0.06
CA GLY A 85 14.35 24.13 -0.64
C GLY A 85 14.75 22.78 -1.20
N ALA A 86 13.84 21.78 -1.23
CA ALA A 86 14.15 20.50 -1.87
C ALA A 86 14.21 20.65 -3.41
N VAL A 87 15.21 20.04 -4.02
CA VAL A 87 15.35 19.95 -5.47
C VAL A 87 14.78 18.63 -5.97
N ILE A 88 13.72 18.68 -6.79
CA ILE A 88 13.14 17.50 -7.42
C ILE A 88 13.61 17.45 -8.87
N MET A 89 14.29 16.37 -9.24
CA MET A 89 14.90 16.16 -10.55
C MET A 89 14.12 15.08 -11.33
N PRO A 90 13.02 15.41 -12.00
CA PRO A 90 12.28 14.46 -12.81
C PRO A 90 13.10 14.04 -14.03
N ARG A 91 12.83 12.84 -14.56
CA ARG A 91 13.55 12.29 -15.72
C ARG A 91 15.07 12.29 -15.51
N THR A 92 15.49 11.94 -14.29
CA THR A 92 16.90 11.77 -13.93
C THR A 92 17.10 10.33 -13.48
N HIS A 93 17.93 9.59 -14.21
CA HIS A 93 18.15 8.18 -13.94
C HIS A 93 19.38 8.01 -13.05
N VAL A 94 19.22 7.25 -11.95
CA VAL A 94 20.35 6.87 -11.10
C VAL A 94 21.07 5.72 -11.79
N MET A 95 22.35 5.97 -12.12
CA MET A 95 23.22 5.02 -12.81
C MET A 95 24.04 4.19 -11.84
N ASP A 96 24.54 4.82 -10.76
CA ASP A 96 25.37 4.18 -9.75
C ASP A 96 25.34 4.95 -8.43
N LEU A 97 25.74 4.28 -7.34
CA LEU A 97 25.96 4.86 -6.02
C LEU A 97 27.44 4.84 -5.70
N ARG A 98 28.00 5.98 -5.30
CA ARG A 98 29.43 6.12 -5.01
C ARG A 98 29.75 5.96 -3.54
N MET A 99 30.89 5.31 -3.28
CA MET A 99 31.47 5.18 -1.96
C MET A 99 32.88 5.77 -1.91
N ALA A 100 33.22 6.35 -0.78
CA ALA A 100 34.59 6.74 -0.42
C ALA A 100 34.83 6.46 1.06
N ASN A 101 35.96 5.92 1.42
CA ASN A 101 36.33 5.61 2.81
C ASN A 101 35.27 4.77 3.55
N GLY A 102 34.65 3.79 2.87
CA GLY A 102 33.68 2.87 3.45
C GLY A 102 32.28 3.46 3.68
N ARG A 103 31.98 4.67 3.22
CA ARG A 103 30.68 5.33 3.35
C ARG A 103 30.16 5.84 1.99
N VAL A 104 28.87 6.17 1.95
CA VAL A 104 28.27 6.83 0.79
C VAL A 104 28.98 8.18 0.54
N SER A 105 29.27 8.50 -0.71
CA SER A 105 29.90 9.76 -1.13
C SER A 105 29.18 10.47 -2.28
N GLY A 106 28.22 9.82 -2.93
CA GLY A 106 27.46 10.46 -4.01
C GLY A 106 26.54 9.52 -4.77
N VAL A 107 25.76 10.12 -5.66
CA VAL A 107 24.85 9.45 -6.59
C VAL A 107 25.21 9.84 -8.01
N GLU A 108 25.58 8.88 -8.83
CA GLU A 108 25.82 9.10 -10.24
C GLU A 108 24.51 9.01 -11.02
N THR A 109 24.26 10.03 -11.83
CA THR A 109 23.04 10.11 -12.64
C THR A 109 23.39 10.31 -14.11
N ASP A 110 22.42 10.10 -15.00
CA ASP A 110 22.53 10.43 -16.43
C ASP A 110 22.69 11.95 -16.69
N LYS A 111 22.62 12.78 -15.65
CA LYS A 111 22.82 14.25 -15.71
C LYS A 111 24.03 14.73 -14.91
N GLY A 112 24.83 13.81 -14.40
CA GLY A 112 26.03 14.11 -13.64
C GLY A 112 26.02 13.56 -12.23
N LEU A 113 27.11 13.82 -11.52
CA LEU A 113 27.35 13.35 -10.16
C LEU A 113 26.74 14.33 -9.15
N ILE A 114 26.02 13.80 -8.20
CA ILE A 114 25.51 14.52 -7.02
C ILE A 114 26.33 14.06 -5.82
N LEU A 115 27.13 14.93 -5.25
CA LEU A 115 27.90 14.65 -4.04
C LEU A 115 26.99 14.71 -2.82
N THR A 116 26.99 13.66 -2.02
CA THR A 116 26.24 13.57 -0.78
C THR A 116 26.80 12.49 0.12
N GLU A 117 26.71 12.68 1.42
CA GLU A 117 27.09 11.69 2.43
C GLU A 117 25.91 10.82 2.89
N ASN A 118 24.67 11.16 2.48
CA ASN A 118 23.46 10.44 2.86
C ASN A 118 22.56 10.18 1.65
N VAL A 119 22.15 8.93 1.49
CA VAL A 119 21.22 8.48 0.44
C VAL A 119 20.12 7.66 1.07
N VAL A 120 18.87 8.00 0.74
CA VAL A 120 17.68 7.23 1.12
C VAL A 120 17.16 6.48 -0.10
N LEU A 121 17.13 5.17 -0.04
CA LEU A 121 16.51 4.32 -1.05
C LEU A 121 14.99 4.26 -0.80
N ALA A 122 14.23 5.09 -1.51
CA ALA A 122 12.77 5.16 -1.44
C ALA A 122 12.13 4.78 -2.79
N ALA A 123 12.76 3.88 -3.54
CA ALA A 123 12.43 3.59 -4.93
C ALA A 123 11.43 2.40 -5.10
N GLY A 124 10.68 2.04 -4.05
CA GLY A 124 9.67 0.98 -4.11
C GLY A 124 10.23 -0.34 -4.66
N VAL A 125 9.66 -0.85 -5.75
CA VAL A 125 10.08 -2.12 -6.38
C VAL A 125 11.47 -2.06 -7.05
N TRP A 126 12.04 -0.88 -7.27
CA TRP A 126 13.39 -0.71 -7.81
C TRP A 126 14.45 -0.62 -6.71
N THR A 127 14.07 -0.55 -5.44
CA THR A 127 15.01 -0.49 -4.30
C THR A 127 16.02 -1.65 -4.30
N PRO A 128 15.66 -2.91 -4.63
CA PRO A 128 16.65 -4.01 -4.73
C PRO A 128 17.77 -3.74 -5.72
N ARG A 129 17.44 -3.17 -6.88
CA ARG A 129 18.45 -2.83 -7.92
C ARG A 129 19.40 -1.76 -7.41
N LEU A 130 18.91 -0.73 -6.75
CA LEU A 130 19.74 0.34 -6.20
C LEU A 130 20.60 -0.15 -5.04
N GLY A 131 20.04 -0.96 -4.14
CA GLY A 131 20.80 -1.56 -3.04
C GLY A 131 21.95 -2.45 -3.55
N ALA A 132 21.69 -3.22 -4.60
CA ALA A 132 22.70 -4.11 -5.21
C ALA A 132 23.94 -3.37 -5.74
N MET A 133 23.84 -2.08 -6.10
CA MET A 133 24.98 -1.25 -6.54
C MET A 133 26.03 -1.12 -5.43
N LEU A 134 25.62 -1.21 -4.17
CA LEU A 134 26.50 -1.19 -3.00
C LEU A 134 26.55 -2.52 -2.24
N GLY A 135 26.09 -3.62 -2.86
CA GLY A 135 26.10 -4.95 -2.23
C GLY A 135 25.07 -5.15 -1.13
N VAL A 136 24.07 -4.26 -1.02
CA VAL A 136 22.98 -4.40 -0.08
C VAL A 136 21.84 -5.20 -0.71
N ASN A 137 21.53 -6.36 -0.13
CA ASN A 137 20.44 -7.21 -0.58
C ASN A 137 19.11 -6.78 0.06
N VAL A 138 18.21 -6.22 -0.74
CA VAL A 138 16.89 -5.74 -0.29
C VAL A 138 15.81 -6.69 -0.79
N PRO A 139 15.14 -7.47 0.09
CA PRO A 139 14.22 -8.54 -0.30
C PRO A 139 12.81 -8.02 -0.62
N ILE A 140 12.71 -7.14 -1.61
CA ILE A 140 11.45 -6.62 -2.13
C ILE A 140 11.15 -7.29 -3.47
N ARG A 141 9.93 -7.81 -3.62
CA ARG A 141 9.43 -8.42 -4.85
C ARG A 141 8.25 -7.64 -5.41
N PRO A 142 8.17 -7.43 -6.73
CA PRO A 142 7.02 -6.77 -7.34
C PRO A 142 5.78 -7.67 -7.28
N ARG A 143 4.68 -7.19 -6.68
CA ARG A 143 3.39 -7.87 -6.59
C ARG A 143 2.35 -7.11 -7.40
N GLN A 144 1.99 -7.64 -8.56
CA GLN A 144 1.04 -7.03 -9.49
C GLN A 144 -0.37 -6.98 -8.89
N GLY A 145 -1.05 -5.85 -9.10
CA GLY A 145 -2.48 -5.66 -8.81
C GLY A 145 -3.19 -4.95 -9.93
N HIS A 146 -4.46 -5.28 -10.14
CA HIS A 146 -5.31 -4.70 -11.19
C HIS A 146 -6.38 -3.81 -10.56
N ILE A 147 -6.71 -2.74 -11.26
CA ILE A 147 -7.80 -1.82 -10.93
C ILE A 147 -8.66 -1.61 -12.17
N LEU A 148 -9.97 -1.72 -11.99
CA LEU A 148 -10.99 -1.35 -12.96
C LEU A 148 -11.56 0.02 -12.57
N VAL A 149 -11.86 0.86 -13.55
CA VAL A 149 -12.45 2.19 -13.34
C VAL A 149 -13.75 2.23 -14.14
N THR A 150 -14.86 2.49 -13.47
CA THR A 150 -16.18 2.57 -14.10
C THR A 150 -16.40 3.92 -14.78
N GLU A 151 -17.45 4.02 -15.59
CA GLU A 151 -18.04 5.29 -15.94
C GLU A 151 -18.55 6.03 -14.68
N ARG A 152 -18.91 7.31 -14.84
CA ARG A 152 -19.49 8.07 -13.74
C ARG A 152 -20.82 7.49 -13.33
N VAL A 153 -20.97 7.26 -12.04
CA VAL A 153 -22.18 6.75 -11.43
C VAL A 153 -22.47 7.52 -10.15
N GLN A 154 -23.71 7.96 -9.99
CA GLN A 154 -24.15 8.65 -8.77
C GLN A 154 -24.91 7.67 -7.88
N GLY A 155 -24.65 7.73 -6.57
CA GLY A 155 -25.39 7.00 -5.57
C GLY A 155 -25.20 5.47 -5.60
N LEU A 156 -24.11 4.97 -6.21
CA LEU A 156 -23.83 3.53 -6.16
C LEU A 156 -23.38 3.11 -4.77
N LEU A 157 -22.49 3.86 -4.16
CA LEU A 157 -21.96 3.62 -2.81
C LEU A 157 -21.60 4.94 -2.14
N ASN A 158 -21.62 4.95 -0.81
CA ASN A 158 -21.38 6.15 -0.01
C ASN A 158 -19.93 6.26 0.46
N LYS A 159 -19.20 5.15 0.58
CA LYS A 159 -17.81 5.10 1.05
C LYS A 159 -17.05 3.93 0.44
N ALA A 160 -15.79 3.79 0.80
CA ALA A 160 -14.97 2.65 0.39
C ALA A 160 -15.31 1.39 1.19
N TYR A 161 -15.25 0.24 0.51
CA TYR A 161 -15.46 -1.07 1.10
C TYR A 161 -14.39 -2.06 0.69
N VAL A 162 -14.07 -2.98 1.60
CA VAL A 162 -13.16 -4.11 1.41
C VAL A 162 -13.87 -5.39 1.86
N GLU A 163 -13.74 -6.50 1.16
CA GLU A 163 -14.26 -7.78 1.65
C GLU A 163 -13.41 -8.31 2.83
N TYR A 164 -14.05 -8.90 3.83
CA TYR A 164 -13.34 -9.50 4.98
C TYR A 164 -12.41 -10.64 4.56
N GLY A 165 -12.81 -11.46 3.60
CA GLY A 165 -12.00 -12.54 3.04
C GLY A 165 -10.63 -12.11 2.50
N TYR A 166 -10.47 -10.83 2.17
CA TYR A 166 -9.19 -10.25 1.80
C TYR A 166 -8.15 -10.33 2.93
N LEU A 167 -8.57 -10.08 4.17
CA LEU A 167 -7.68 -10.16 5.34
C LEU A 167 -7.27 -11.61 5.64
N LEU A 168 -8.21 -12.55 5.48
CA LEU A 168 -7.94 -13.97 5.69
C LEU A 168 -6.86 -14.50 4.74
N THR A 169 -6.89 -14.07 3.49
CA THR A 169 -5.89 -14.45 2.48
C THR A 169 -4.47 -14.01 2.87
N LYS A 170 -4.35 -12.87 3.56
CA LYS A 170 -3.05 -12.42 4.09
C LYS A 170 -2.47 -13.38 5.12
N HIS A 171 -3.33 -14.04 5.89
CA HIS A 171 -2.92 -14.97 6.93
C HIS A 171 -2.92 -16.44 6.46
N GLY A 172 -2.98 -16.67 5.14
CA GLY A 172 -2.93 -18.02 4.56
C GLY A 172 -4.19 -18.85 4.79
N LEU A 173 -5.28 -18.23 5.24
CA LEU A 173 -6.57 -18.89 5.43
C LEU A 173 -7.32 -18.97 4.10
N LYS A 174 -8.00 -20.11 3.86
CA LYS A 174 -8.83 -20.29 2.67
C LYS A 174 -10.07 -19.39 2.76
N ARG A 175 -10.51 -18.92 1.60
CA ARG A 175 -11.80 -18.24 1.45
C ARG A 175 -12.80 -19.20 0.86
N ASP A 176 -13.98 -19.21 1.43
CA ASP A 176 -15.15 -19.81 0.81
C ASP A 176 -15.73 -18.82 -0.21
N ASN A 177 -16.56 -19.28 -1.13
CA ASN A 177 -17.26 -18.44 -2.12
C ASN A 177 -16.35 -17.70 -3.14
N VAL A 178 -15.21 -18.28 -3.48
CA VAL A 178 -14.34 -17.79 -4.57
C VAL A 178 -14.20 -18.83 -5.68
N THR A 179 -14.16 -18.36 -6.92
CA THR A 179 -13.92 -19.25 -8.07
C THR A 179 -12.43 -19.64 -8.14
N PRO A 180 -12.09 -20.73 -8.86
CA PRO A 180 -10.68 -21.10 -9.06
C PRO A 180 -9.82 -19.98 -9.67
N ASP A 181 -10.40 -19.17 -10.57
CA ASP A 181 -9.69 -18.02 -11.16
C ASP A 181 -9.49 -16.90 -10.14
N MET A 182 -10.47 -16.62 -9.28
CA MET A 182 -10.30 -15.63 -8.20
C MET A 182 -9.19 -16.04 -7.24
N ASP A 183 -9.14 -17.31 -6.85
CA ASP A 183 -8.09 -17.83 -5.99
C ASP A 183 -6.71 -17.79 -6.68
N LYS A 184 -6.62 -18.29 -7.90
CA LYS A 184 -5.40 -18.31 -8.74
C LYS A 184 -4.79 -16.92 -8.93
N PHE A 185 -5.61 -15.89 -9.08
CA PHE A 185 -5.17 -14.52 -9.31
C PHE A 185 -5.07 -13.69 -8.03
N GLY A 186 -5.39 -14.28 -6.88
CA GLY A 186 -5.43 -13.58 -5.60
C GLY A 186 -6.40 -12.40 -5.63
N VAL A 187 -7.57 -12.61 -6.27
CA VAL A 187 -8.60 -11.57 -6.38
C VAL A 187 -9.27 -11.38 -5.04
N ALA A 188 -9.34 -10.13 -4.60
CA ALA A 188 -10.07 -9.73 -3.41
C ALA A 188 -10.79 -8.42 -3.69
N PHE A 189 -12.04 -8.33 -3.24
CA PHE A 189 -12.86 -7.17 -3.53
C PHE A 189 -12.46 -5.96 -2.70
N VAL A 190 -12.26 -4.86 -3.38
CA VAL A 190 -12.11 -3.50 -2.84
C VAL A 190 -12.86 -2.57 -3.78
N ILE A 191 -13.66 -1.68 -3.25
CA ILE A 191 -14.39 -0.69 -4.04
C ILE A 191 -14.25 0.69 -3.38
N GLU A 192 -13.99 1.71 -4.20
CA GLU A 192 -13.71 3.05 -3.73
C GLU A 192 -14.36 4.08 -4.66
N PRO A 193 -15.24 4.96 -4.15
CA PRO A 193 -15.77 6.08 -4.93
C PRO A 193 -14.69 7.15 -5.12
N SER A 194 -14.64 7.77 -6.29
CA SER A 194 -13.78 8.93 -6.52
C SER A 194 -14.59 10.22 -6.50
N THR A 195 -13.94 11.33 -6.18
CA THR A 195 -14.56 12.67 -6.25
C THR A 195 -14.98 13.07 -7.68
N ALA A 196 -14.44 12.40 -8.70
CA ALA A 196 -14.86 12.57 -10.09
C ALA A 196 -16.17 11.82 -10.42
N GLY A 197 -16.74 11.05 -9.48
CA GLY A 197 -17.94 10.24 -9.66
C GLY A 197 -17.71 8.88 -10.33
N THR A 198 -16.47 8.50 -10.63
CA THR A 198 -16.13 7.14 -11.06
C THR A 198 -15.90 6.25 -9.84
N VAL A 199 -15.94 4.95 -10.04
CA VAL A 199 -15.67 3.97 -8.99
C VAL A 199 -14.45 3.14 -9.40
N LEU A 200 -13.53 2.96 -8.45
CA LEU A 200 -12.37 2.09 -8.59
C LEU A 200 -12.69 0.74 -7.97
N ILE A 201 -12.46 -0.34 -8.72
CA ILE A 201 -12.69 -1.70 -8.27
C ILE A 201 -11.38 -2.46 -8.33
N GLY A 202 -10.94 -2.98 -7.22
CA GLY A 202 -9.77 -3.82 -7.09
C GLY A 202 -10.10 -5.13 -6.39
N SER A 203 -9.20 -6.00 -6.19
CA SER A 203 -7.83 -5.94 -6.65
C SER A 203 -7.37 -7.38 -6.91
N SER A 204 -6.19 -7.54 -7.42
CA SER A 204 -5.54 -8.85 -7.57
C SER A 204 -4.16 -8.86 -6.93
N ARG A 205 -3.55 -10.06 -6.77
CA ARG A 205 -2.22 -10.24 -6.19
C ARG A 205 -1.45 -11.33 -6.90
N ARG A 206 -0.49 -10.96 -7.71
CA ARG A 206 0.30 -11.90 -8.50
C ARG A 206 1.78 -11.56 -8.47
N PHE A 207 2.63 -12.58 -8.38
CA PHE A 207 4.07 -12.43 -8.56
C PHE A 207 4.44 -12.77 -10.01
N VAL A 208 4.49 -11.77 -10.87
CA VAL A 208 4.76 -11.89 -12.31
C VAL A 208 5.91 -10.97 -12.76
N GLY A 209 6.80 -10.62 -11.84
CA GLY A 209 7.88 -9.67 -12.11
C GLY A 209 7.34 -8.24 -12.28
N MET A 210 7.99 -7.48 -13.14
CA MET A 210 7.67 -6.06 -13.41
C MET A 210 6.57 -5.87 -14.48
N ASP A 211 5.78 -6.90 -14.77
CA ASP A 211 4.69 -6.79 -15.75
C ASP A 211 3.55 -5.92 -15.19
N THR A 212 3.27 -4.81 -15.87
CA THR A 212 2.20 -3.86 -15.55
C THR A 212 1.06 -3.87 -16.58
N ARG A 213 1.04 -4.85 -17.50
CA ARG A 213 -0.03 -4.97 -18.49
C ARG A 213 -1.30 -5.52 -17.83
N PRO A 214 -2.47 -4.91 -18.10
CA PRO A 214 -3.75 -5.48 -17.68
C PRO A 214 -3.99 -6.84 -18.37
N HIS A 215 -4.38 -7.85 -17.59
CA HIS A 215 -4.63 -9.19 -18.10
C HIS A 215 -6.16 -9.46 -18.14
N PRO A 216 -6.75 -9.78 -19.31
CA PRO A 216 -8.21 -9.91 -19.46
C PRO A 216 -8.88 -10.88 -18.48
N SER A 217 -8.29 -12.06 -18.25
CA SER A 217 -8.85 -13.04 -17.30
C SER A 217 -8.84 -12.53 -15.86
N VAL A 218 -7.81 -11.79 -15.47
CA VAL A 218 -7.74 -11.18 -14.12
C VAL A 218 -8.78 -10.07 -13.97
N MET A 219 -8.93 -9.22 -15.01
CA MET A 219 -9.92 -8.16 -15.01
C MET A 219 -11.35 -8.72 -14.93
N ARG A 220 -11.64 -9.81 -15.66
CA ARG A 220 -12.91 -10.52 -15.56
C ARG A 220 -13.16 -11.01 -14.14
N ALA A 221 -12.19 -11.70 -13.52
CA ALA A 221 -12.35 -12.22 -12.17
C ALA A 221 -12.56 -11.10 -11.13
N VAL A 222 -11.90 -9.93 -11.30
CA VAL A 222 -12.13 -8.76 -10.44
C VAL A 222 -13.54 -8.20 -10.66
N ALA A 223 -14.01 -8.08 -11.90
CA ALA A 223 -15.36 -7.61 -12.21
C ALA A 223 -16.43 -8.56 -11.65
N GLU A 224 -16.28 -9.88 -11.88
CA GLU A 224 -17.18 -10.91 -11.34
C GLU A 224 -17.23 -10.85 -9.79
N ARG A 225 -16.09 -10.66 -9.11
CA ARG A 225 -16.11 -10.50 -7.66
C ARG A 225 -16.82 -9.20 -7.25
N GLY A 226 -16.62 -8.11 -7.99
CA GLY A 226 -17.32 -6.85 -7.75
C GLY A 226 -18.83 -6.97 -7.84
N THR A 227 -19.36 -7.64 -8.87
CA THR A 227 -20.80 -7.84 -9.07
C THR A 227 -21.45 -8.73 -8.02
N GLN A 228 -20.69 -9.59 -7.33
CA GLN A 228 -21.19 -10.35 -6.19
C GLN A 228 -21.52 -9.44 -4.99
N PHE A 229 -20.72 -8.38 -4.77
CA PHE A 229 -20.95 -7.42 -3.67
C PHE A 229 -21.88 -6.27 -4.05
N PHE A 230 -21.79 -5.80 -5.29
CA PHE A 230 -22.64 -4.73 -5.83
C PHE A 230 -23.18 -5.15 -7.19
N PRO A 231 -24.35 -5.81 -7.25
CA PRO A 231 -24.93 -6.32 -8.50
C PRO A 231 -25.11 -5.28 -9.60
N ALA A 232 -25.39 -4.03 -9.23
CA ALA A 232 -25.52 -2.91 -10.16
C ALA A 232 -24.27 -2.64 -11.00
N LEU A 233 -23.10 -3.15 -10.60
CA LEU A 233 -21.87 -3.06 -11.40
C LEU A 233 -21.95 -3.82 -12.72
N SER A 234 -22.87 -4.80 -12.85
CA SER A 234 -23.06 -5.57 -14.09
C SER A 234 -23.50 -4.71 -15.28
N ASP A 235 -24.20 -3.62 -15.02
CA ASP A 235 -24.75 -2.73 -16.02
C ASP A 235 -23.82 -1.56 -16.38
N MET A 236 -22.68 -1.46 -15.68
CA MET A 236 -21.76 -0.34 -15.83
C MET A 236 -20.67 -0.59 -16.86
N ARG A 237 -20.32 0.46 -17.57
CA ARG A 237 -19.20 0.44 -18.51
C ARG A 237 -17.90 0.69 -17.79
N LEU A 238 -16.86 -0.05 -18.20
CA LEU A 238 -15.51 0.22 -17.77
C LEU A 238 -14.89 1.26 -18.70
N LEU A 239 -14.47 2.39 -18.14
CA LEU A 239 -13.73 3.43 -18.88
C LEU A 239 -12.26 3.06 -19.02
N ARG A 240 -11.70 2.41 -18.01
CA ARG A 240 -10.27 2.12 -17.93
C ARG A 240 -10.00 0.91 -17.06
N CYS A 241 -8.94 0.20 -17.39
CA CYS A 241 -8.30 -0.77 -16.52
C CYS A 241 -6.78 -0.57 -16.57
N TYR A 242 -6.13 -0.78 -15.46
CA TYR A 242 -4.68 -0.71 -15.36
C TYR A 242 -4.15 -1.68 -14.31
N ALA A 243 -2.87 -1.98 -14.42
CA ALA A 243 -2.16 -2.77 -13.43
C ALA A 243 -0.91 -2.02 -12.97
N GLY A 244 -0.54 -2.26 -11.73
CA GLY A 244 0.68 -1.73 -11.14
C GLY A 244 1.37 -2.80 -10.30
N VAL A 245 2.57 -2.51 -9.80
CA VAL A 245 3.33 -3.42 -8.96
C VAL A 245 3.57 -2.81 -7.58
N ARG A 246 3.23 -3.56 -6.54
CA ARG A 246 3.46 -3.18 -5.15
C ARG A 246 4.80 -3.73 -4.68
N PRO A 247 5.57 -2.98 -3.87
CA PRO A 247 6.83 -3.44 -3.31
C PRO A 247 6.57 -4.36 -2.10
N ALA A 248 6.44 -5.66 -2.35
CA ALA A 248 6.13 -6.64 -1.32
C ALA A 248 7.41 -7.21 -0.68
N THR A 249 7.47 -7.21 0.63
CA THR A 249 8.43 -7.97 1.44
C THR A 249 7.86 -9.35 1.76
N THR A 250 8.68 -10.27 2.26
CA THR A 250 8.23 -11.64 2.59
C THR A 250 7.37 -11.71 3.83
N ASP A 251 7.51 -10.75 4.73
CA ASP A 251 6.78 -10.63 6.00
C ASP A 251 5.70 -9.54 6.00
N GLU A 252 5.48 -8.91 4.85
CA GLU A 252 4.52 -7.81 4.62
C GLU A 252 4.77 -6.54 5.47
N LEU A 253 5.89 -6.45 6.18
CA LEU A 253 6.31 -5.25 6.89
C LEU A 253 7.25 -4.39 6.03
N PRO A 254 7.16 -3.06 6.10
CA PRO A 254 8.09 -2.17 5.40
C PRO A 254 9.52 -2.32 5.95
N ILE A 255 10.48 -1.93 5.12
CA ILE A 255 11.87 -1.76 5.54
C ILE A 255 12.11 -0.26 5.78
N ILE A 256 12.28 0.13 7.04
CA ILE A 256 12.59 1.50 7.47
C ILE A 256 13.81 1.40 8.36
N SER A 257 15.01 1.65 7.80
CA SER A 257 16.24 1.22 8.43
C SER A 257 17.45 2.02 7.97
N THR A 258 18.46 2.10 8.82
CA THR A 258 19.85 2.25 8.40
C THR A 258 20.31 0.96 7.72
N THR A 259 21.50 0.97 7.14
CA THR A 259 22.17 -0.24 6.63
C THR A 259 23.56 -0.38 7.28
N HIS A 260 24.27 -1.48 6.96
CA HIS A 260 25.67 -1.65 7.37
C HIS A 260 26.63 -0.66 6.65
N ILE A 261 26.14 0.10 5.67
CA ILE A 261 26.90 1.13 4.97
C ILE A 261 26.53 2.48 5.56
N PRO A 262 27.48 3.19 6.19
CA PRO A 262 27.25 4.54 6.71
C PRO A 262 26.75 5.49 5.62
N GLY A 263 25.66 6.20 5.92
CA GLY A 263 25.02 7.13 5.01
C GLY A 263 24.03 6.50 4.04
N LEU A 264 23.82 5.18 4.08
CA LEU A 264 22.78 4.52 3.26
C LEU A 264 21.58 4.11 4.12
N PHE A 265 20.40 4.57 3.74
CA PHE A 265 19.13 4.33 4.43
C PHE A 265 18.11 3.71 3.46
N ILE A 266 17.13 2.98 4.00
CA ILE A 266 16.05 2.37 3.22
C ILE A 266 14.70 2.77 3.81
N GLY A 267 13.79 3.28 2.96
CA GLY A 267 12.39 3.53 3.27
C GLY A 267 11.52 2.96 2.14
N ALA A 268 11.26 1.65 2.16
CA ALA A 268 10.59 0.95 1.06
C ALA A 268 9.86 -0.32 1.54
N GLY A 269 9.22 -1.06 0.64
CA GLY A 269 8.62 -2.35 0.97
C GLY A 269 7.24 -2.28 1.64
N HIS A 270 6.51 -1.20 1.46
CA HIS A 270 5.23 -0.93 2.14
C HIS A 270 4.04 -1.72 1.59
N GLU A 271 4.22 -2.47 0.54
CA GLU A 271 3.16 -3.23 -0.16
C GLU A 271 1.91 -2.36 -0.44
N GLY A 272 0.74 -2.73 0.10
CA GLY A 272 -0.52 -1.99 -0.05
C GLY A 272 -0.75 -0.91 1.00
N LEU A 273 0.16 -0.72 1.97
CA LEU A 273 0.02 0.24 3.07
C LEU A 273 0.85 1.51 2.87
N GLY A 274 1.44 1.68 1.68
CA GLY A 274 2.38 2.78 1.41
C GLY A 274 1.78 4.17 1.57
N ILE A 275 0.50 4.35 1.24
CA ILE A 275 -0.19 5.64 1.39
C ILE A 275 -0.34 5.97 2.88
N SER A 276 -0.94 5.07 3.66
CA SER A 276 -1.20 5.28 5.09
C SER A 276 0.08 5.50 5.90
N LEU A 277 1.16 4.80 5.52
CA LEU A 277 2.45 4.86 6.22
C LEU A 277 3.40 5.94 5.67
N SER A 278 3.06 6.64 4.59
CA SER A 278 4.00 7.55 3.91
C SER A 278 4.52 8.67 4.81
N LEU A 279 3.64 9.35 5.53
CA LEU A 279 4.01 10.50 6.36
C LEU A 279 4.85 10.09 7.57
N ILE A 280 4.47 8.99 8.23
CA ILE A 280 5.22 8.47 9.38
C ILE A 280 6.59 7.95 8.94
N THR A 281 6.67 7.27 7.78
CA THR A 281 7.95 6.85 7.19
C THR A 281 8.84 8.05 6.89
N GLY A 282 8.29 9.11 6.30
CA GLY A 282 9.03 10.34 6.03
C GLY A 282 9.60 10.97 7.31
N LYS A 283 8.81 11.03 8.39
CA LYS A 283 9.26 11.53 9.69
C LYS A 283 10.38 10.66 10.30
N ILE A 284 10.22 9.35 10.28
CA ILE A 284 11.23 8.41 10.78
C ILE A 284 12.54 8.56 9.96
N MET A 285 12.43 8.58 8.62
CA MET A 285 13.60 8.74 7.76
C MET A 285 14.33 10.06 8.00
N SER A 286 13.60 11.17 8.23
CA SER A 286 14.24 12.45 8.57
C SER A 286 15.01 12.39 9.88
N GLN A 287 14.50 11.67 10.88
CA GLN A 287 15.20 11.44 12.15
C GLN A 287 16.46 10.60 11.98
N LEU A 288 16.35 9.48 11.23
CA LEU A 288 17.50 8.60 10.96
C LEU A 288 18.63 9.33 10.22
N VAL A 289 18.28 10.07 9.15
CA VAL A 289 19.25 10.86 8.36
C VAL A 289 19.88 11.97 9.22
N GLY A 290 19.10 12.57 10.12
CA GLY A 290 19.57 13.58 11.07
C GLY A 290 20.32 13.02 12.29
N GLY A 291 20.59 11.70 12.35
CA GLY A 291 21.26 11.05 13.48
C GLY A 291 20.46 11.04 14.78
N GLN A 292 19.16 11.22 14.69
CA GLN A 292 18.24 11.21 15.85
C GLN A 292 17.62 9.83 16.04
N THR A 293 17.31 9.48 17.27
CA THR A 293 16.51 8.29 17.57
C THR A 293 15.09 8.49 17.09
N PRO A 294 14.51 7.53 16.33
CA PRO A 294 13.11 7.57 15.95
C PRO A 294 12.17 7.68 17.15
N PHE A 295 11.08 8.44 17.00
CA PHE A 295 10.13 8.69 18.09
C PHE A 295 9.26 7.47 18.46
N ILE A 296 9.33 6.41 17.66
CA ILE A 296 8.72 5.10 17.90
C ILE A 296 9.78 4.01 17.71
N ASP A 297 9.57 2.85 18.33
CA ASP A 297 10.40 1.68 18.07
C ASP A 297 10.19 1.16 16.64
N ILE A 298 11.28 1.08 15.89
CA ILE A 298 11.33 0.54 14.51
C ILE A 298 12.25 -0.68 14.40
N SER A 299 12.68 -1.26 15.50
CA SER A 299 13.63 -2.38 15.51
C SER A 299 13.18 -3.56 14.65
N TYR A 300 11.88 -3.83 14.65
CA TYR A 300 11.25 -4.87 13.84
C TYR A 300 11.14 -4.54 12.34
N MET A 301 11.44 -3.29 11.93
CA MET A 301 11.45 -2.85 10.52
C MET A 301 12.86 -2.84 9.90
N GLY A 302 13.90 -3.22 10.68
CA GLY A 302 15.28 -3.25 10.23
C GLY A 302 15.50 -4.23 9.08
N ILE A 303 16.41 -3.88 8.14
CA ILE A 303 16.76 -4.77 7.01
C ILE A 303 17.47 -6.05 7.45
N ASP A 304 18.14 -6.03 8.57
CA ASP A 304 18.87 -7.14 9.18
C ASP A 304 17.97 -8.28 9.65
N ARG A 305 16.66 -8.04 9.86
CA ARG A 305 15.68 -9.08 10.20
C ARG A 305 15.59 -10.20 9.17
N PHE A 306 16.03 -9.96 7.95
CA PHE A 306 16.04 -10.98 6.90
C PHE A 306 17.32 -11.85 6.88
N GLY A 307 18.33 -11.51 7.67
CA GLY A 307 19.59 -12.25 7.72
C GLY A 307 20.40 -12.26 6.42
N LEU A 308 20.10 -11.33 5.48
CA LEU A 308 20.69 -11.28 4.15
C LEU A 308 21.88 -10.31 4.05
N ASN A 309 22.08 -9.50 5.05
CA ASN A 309 23.10 -8.47 5.13
C ASN A 309 23.75 -8.52 6.53
N PRO A 310 24.95 -7.96 6.70
CA PRO A 310 25.43 -7.64 8.06
C PRO A 310 24.42 -6.75 8.82
N PRO A 311 24.43 -6.77 10.16
CA PRO A 311 23.55 -5.90 10.94
C PRO A 311 23.67 -4.43 10.52
N ALA A 312 22.55 -3.71 10.55
CA ALA A 312 22.53 -2.28 10.26
C ALA A 312 23.33 -1.49 11.32
N MET A 313 23.94 -0.40 10.90
CA MET A 313 24.70 0.47 11.80
C MET A 313 23.77 1.15 12.81
N PRO A 314 24.10 1.18 14.10
CA PRO A 314 23.36 1.95 15.09
C PRO A 314 23.31 3.44 14.73
N VAL A 315 22.20 4.09 15.06
CA VAL A 315 22.05 5.54 14.86
C VAL A 315 23.11 6.28 15.72
N GLY A 316 23.83 7.21 15.12
CA GLY A 316 24.84 8.03 15.79
C GLY A 316 26.24 7.41 15.92
N GLN A 317 26.48 6.22 15.41
CA GLN A 317 27.84 5.68 15.28
C GLN A 317 28.42 6.01 13.90
N THR A 318 29.52 6.77 13.88
CA THR A 318 30.39 6.89 12.69
C THR A 318 31.34 5.69 12.68
N ALA A 319 31.50 5.07 11.51
CA ALA A 319 32.57 4.08 11.32
C ALA A 319 33.93 4.74 11.67
N VAL A 320 34.64 4.16 12.60
CA VAL A 320 36.03 4.56 12.97
C VAL A 320 36.98 4.12 11.87
#